data_ff555813980d542cdfee1d790a396463
#
_entry.id   ff555813980d542cdfee1d790a396463
#
_cell.length_a   1.000
_cell.length_b   1.000
_cell.length_c   1.000
_cell.angle_alpha   90.00
_cell.angle_beta   90.00
_cell.angle_gamma   90.00
#
_symmetry.space_group_name_H-M   'P 1'
#
loop_
_entity.id
_entity.type
_entity.pdbx_description
1 polymer ?
#
loop_
_entity_poly.entity_id
_entity_poly.type
_entity_poly.pdbx_seq_one_letter_code
_entity_poly.pdbx_strand_id
1 'polypeptide(L)'
;MQELIRVAVDAMGGDNAPADIVKGAVEALKASTDLKVILVGQEEAVQQELSKYQYDASRMEVVNATEIIEMAEPPVQAIRSKKDSSIVVAMKLVKNGEADAFVGAGSTGAVLVGGQLIVGRLKGVERPPLAPLLPTEKGASLLIDCGANVDARPSHLVQFAKMGSIYMENVMGVKNPRVAIVNIGAEEEKGNALVKETFPLLKACQDINFIGSIEARDIPSGYADVIVCEAFAGNIILKLYEGVGATLISMVKKGMMSTLRSKIGALLVKPALKTTLKKFDTSQYGGAPLLGLKGLVVKTHGSSKAVEIKNSILQCVTFVEQGMN
;
A
#
# COMPACT_ATOMS: atom_id res chain seq x y z
N MET A 1 18.61 -16.96 -19.04
CA MET A 1 17.29 -17.03 -18.40
C MET A 1 17.15 -15.75 -17.59
N GLN A 2 16.07 -15.04 -17.74
CA GLN A 2 15.78 -13.86 -16.91
C GLN A 2 15.63 -14.35 -15.46
N GLU A 3 16.25 -13.66 -14.51
CA GLU A 3 16.13 -14.01 -13.09
C GLU A 3 14.72 -13.70 -12.61
N LEU A 4 14.04 -14.67 -11.95
CA LEU A 4 12.68 -14.49 -11.47
C LEU A 4 12.68 -13.50 -10.30
N ILE A 5 11.72 -12.58 -10.30
CA ILE A 5 11.47 -11.67 -9.19
C ILE A 5 10.83 -12.46 -8.05
N ARG A 6 11.47 -12.43 -6.87
CA ARG A 6 11.10 -13.20 -5.69
C ARG A 6 10.34 -12.35 -4.69
N VAL A 7 9.09 -12.67 -4.44
CA VAL A 7 8.25 -11.95 -3.49
C VAL A 7 7.95 -12.81 -2.27
N ALA A 8 8.46 -12.42 -1.11
CA ALA A 8 8.14 -13.04 0.18
C ALA A 8 6.80 -12.52 0.69
N VAL A 9 5.87 -13.42 0.96
CA VAL A 9 4.51 -13.11 1.37
C VAL A 9 4.25 -13.66 2.76
N ASP A 10 3.87 -12.80 3.71
CA ASP A 10 3.38 -13.18 5.03
C ASP A 10 2.05 -13.93 4.88
N ALA A 11 2.09 -15.26 4.93
CA ALA A 11 0.93 -16.12 4.72
C ALA A 11 -0.04 -16.16 5.91
N MET A 12 0.39 -15.69 7.09
CA MET A 12 -0.38 -15.82 8.34
C MET A 12 -0.98 -14.49 8.81
N GLY A 13 -0.68 -13.38 8.14
CA GLY A 13 -1.14 -12.05 8.54
C GLY A 13 -2.44 -11.63 7.86
N GLY A 14 -3.34 -11.01 8.64
CA GLY A 14 -4.63 -10.47 8.18
C GLY A 14 -5.82 -11.36 8.50
N ASP A 15 -7.03 -10.77 8.36
CA ASP A 15 -8.30 -11.38 8.78
C ASP A 15 -8.68 -12.62 7.97
N ASN A 16 -8.16 -12.75 6.75
CA ASN A 16 -8.49 -13.82 5.79
C ASN A 16 -7.31 -14.78 5.55
N ALA A 17 -6.28 -14.73 6.42
CA ALA A 17 -5.14 -15.63 6.33
C ALA A 17 -5.48 -17.05 6.85
N PRO A 18 -4.85 -18.10 6.33
CA PRO A 18 -3.97 -18.13 5.16
C PRO A 18 -4.73 -18.20 3.82
N ALA A 19 -6.04 -18.46 3.83
CA ALA A 19 -6.83 -18.84 2.64
C ALA A 19 -6.76 -17.82 1.48
N ASP A 20 -7.10 -16.55 1.74
CA ASP A 20 -7.05 -15.51 0.70
C ASP A 20 -5.63 -15.12 0.33
N ILE A 21 -4.67 -15.24 1.25
CA ILE A 21 -3.26 -14.96 0.98
C ILE A 21 -2.69 -15.98 -0.01
N VAL A 22 -2.86 -17.26 0.27
CA VAL A 22 -2.42 -18.37 -0.60
C VAL A 22 -3.13 -18.30 -1.96
N LYS A 23 -4.44 -18.07 -1.98
CA LYS A 23 -5.20 -17.90 -3.23
C LYS A 23 -4.68 -16.74 -4.07
N GLY A 24 -4.44 -15.58 -3.46
CA GLY A 24 -3.90 -14.40 -4.14
C GLY A 24 -2.50 -14.65 -4.71
N ALA A 25 -1.64 -15.36 -3.99
CA ALA A 25 -0.32 -15.77 -4.44
C ALA A 25 -0.39 -16.70 -5.67
N VAL A 26 -1.26 -17.69 -5.65
CA VAL A 26 -1.49 -18.58 -6.81
C VAL A 26 -2.02 -17.82 -8.01
N GLU A 27 -2.96 -16.88 -7.81
CA GLU A 27 -3.48 -16.03 -8.89
C GLU A 27 -2.42 -15.07 -9.44
N ALA A 28 -1.49 -14.59 -8.62
CA ALA A 28 -0.37 -13.77 -9.07
C ALA A 28 0.60 -14.56 -9.96
N LEU A 29 0.95 -15.79 -9.58
CA LEU A 29 1.78 -16.68 -10.40
C LEU A 29 1.18 -16.99 -11.78
N LYS A 30 -0.15 -17.11 -11.84
CA LYS A 30 -0.87 -17.32 -13.13
C LYS A 30 -0.85 -16.07 -14.00
N ALA A 31 -0.73 -14.89 -13.40
CA ALA A 31 -0.78 -13.62 -14.10
C ALA A 31 0.61 -13.10 -14.56
N SER A 32 1.71 -13.59 -13.99
CA SER A 32 3.08 -13.20 -14.33
C SER A 32 3.95 -14.44 -14.56
N THR A 33 4.82 -14.38 -15.57
CA THR A 33 5.81 -15.43 -15.89
C THR A 33 7.13 -15.20 -15.16
N ASP A 34 7.41 -13.97 -14.76
CA ASP A 34 8.71 -13.54 -14.22
C ASP A 34 8.72 -13.49 -12.69
N LEU A 35 7.70 -14.08 -12.05
CA LEU A 35 7.45 -14.08 -10.62
C LEU A 35 7.74 -15.46 -10.00
N LYS A 36 8.46 -15.46 -8.88
CA LYS A 36 8.51 -16.54 -7.89
C LYS A 36 7.92 -16.02 -6.57
N VAL A 37 7.01 -16.78 -5.95
CA VAL A 37 6.42 -16.45 -4.66
C VAL A 37 7.00 -17.33 -3.56
N ILE A 38 7.36 -16.73 -2.44
CA ILE A 38 7.81 -17.39 -1.21
C ILE A 38 6.75 -17.15 -0.15
N LEU A 39 5.90 -18.14 0.10
CA LEU A 39 4.92 -18.10 1.19
C LEU A 39 5.59 -18.42 2.51
N VAL A 40 5.50 -17.49 3.46
CA VAL A 40 6.12 -17.64 4.78
C VAL A 40 5.04 -17.80 5.85
N GLY A 41 5.03 -18.93 6.55
CA GLY A 41 4.02 -19.20 7.57
C GLY A 41 4.07 -20.63 8.08
N GLN A 42 3.05 -21.04 8.85
CA GLN A 42 2.93 -22.41 9.34
C GLN A 42 2.77 -23.37 8.16
N GLU A 43 3.79 -24.18 7.93
CA GLU A 43 3.92 -25.01 6.72
C GLU A 43 2.69 -25.88 6.46
N GLU A 44 2.20 -26.57 7.48
CA GLU A 44 1.01 -27.45 7.35
C GLU A 44 -0.22 -26.68 6.88
N ALA A 45 -0.49 -25.50 7.47
CA ALA A 45 -1.63 -24.68 7.11
C ALA A 45 -1.51 -24.11 5.68
N VAL A 46 -0.31 -23.66 5.30
CA VAL A 46 -0.02 -23.16 3.95
C VAL A 46 -0.15 -24.27 2.91
N GLN A 47 0.41 -25.45 3.16
CA GLN A 47 0.32 -26.59 2.25
C GLN A 47 -1.11 -27.11 2.10
N GLN A 48 -1.89 -27.12 3.18
CA GLN A 48 -3.31 -27.48 3.13
C GLN A 48 -4.09 -26.52 2.21
N GLU A 49 -3.83 -25.21 2.27
CA GLU A 49 -4.47 -24.25 1.37
C GLU A 49 -3.98 -24.40 -0.07
N LEU A 50 -2.67 -24.58 -0.30
CA LEU A 50 -2.09 -24.78 -1.63
C LEU A 50 -2.64 -26.02 -2.33
N SER A 51 -2.94 -27.08 -1.59
CA SER A 51 -3.50 -28.33 -2.15
C SER A 51 -4.84 -28.15 -2.87
N LYS A 52 -5.54 -27.04 -2.63
CA LYS A 52 -6.81 -26.70 -3.29
C LYS A 52 -6.65 -26.13 -4.70
N TYR A 53 -5.42 -25.83 -5.13
CA TYR A 53 -5.15 -25.10 -6.38
C TYR A 53 -4.15 -25.83 -7.26
N GLN A 54 -4.25 -25.59 -8.56
CA GLN A 54 -3.22 -25.96 -9.53
C GLN A 54 -2.34 -24.72 -9.80
N TYR A 55 -1.04 -24.88 -9.64
CA TYR A 55 -0.03 -23.85 -9.86
C TYR A 55 1.30 -24.45 -10.29
N ASP A 56 2.23 -23.63 -10.77
CA ASP A 56 3.57 -24.02 -11.12
C ASP A 56 4.42 -24.14 -9.85
N ALA A 57 4.65 -25.38 -9.39
CA ALA A 57 5.40 -25.66 -8.17
C ALA A 57 6.87 -25.23 -8.23
N SER A 58 7.45 -25.06 -9.42
CA SER A 58 8.84 -24.58 -9.56
C SER A 58 9.00 -23.10 -9.20
N ARG A 59 7.89 -22.33 -9.22
CA ARG A 59 7.83 -20.91 -8.90
C ARG A 59 7.14 -20.58 -7.58
N MET A 60 6.79 -21.60 -6.79
CA MET A 60 6.21 -21.46 -5.46
C MET A 60 7.11 -22.14 -4.43
N GLU A 61 7.48 -21.40 -3.41
CA GLU A 61 8.26 -21.92 -2.27
C GLU A 61 7.48 -21.69 -0.97
N VAL A 62 7.59 -22.61 -0.02
CA VAL A 62 7.04 -22.44 1.32
C VAL A 62 8.18 -22.45 2.31
N VAL A 63 8.27 -21.40 3.12
CA VAL A 63 9.23 -21.28 4.21
C VAL A 63 8.46 -21.33 5.52
N ASN A 64 8.81 -22.32 6.36
CA ASN A 64 8.14 -22.50 7.64
C ASN A 64 8.46 -21.35 8.62
N ALA A 65 7.42 -20.85 9.29
CA ALA A 65 7.49 -19.92 10.39
C ALA A 65 6.39 -20.28 11.41
N THR A 66 6.78 -20.56 12.64
CA THR A 66 5.89 -21.18 13.63
C THR A 66 5.07 -20.18 14.43
N GLU A 67 5.53 -18.91 14.50
CA GLU A 67 4.91 -17.86 15.30
C GLU A 67 4.08 -16.90 14.43
N ILE A 68 3.03 -16.33 15.02
CA ILE A 68 2.18 -15.31 14.41
C ILE A 68 2.21 -14.07 15.28
N ILE A 69 2.36 -12.88 14.67
CA ILE A 69 2.19 -11.60 15.34
C ILE A 69 0.74 -11.15 15.15
N GLU A 70 0.00 -11.07 16.26
CA GLU A 70 -1.40 -10.66 16.25
C GLU A 70 -1.57 -9.15 16.03
N MET A 71 -2.76 -8.74 15.56
CA MET A 71 -3.04 -7.32 15.24
C MET A 71 -2.95 -6.40 16.45
N ALA A 72 -3.27 -6.89 17.65
CA ALA A 72 -3.30 -6.11 18.89
C ALA A 72 -1.98 -6.13 19.70
N GLU A 73 -0.98 -6.89 19.25
CA GLU A 73 0.29 -6.98 19.98
C GLU A 73 1.12 -5.68 19.85
N PRO A 74 1.84 -5.28 20.94
CA PRO A 74 2.75 -4.15 20.87
C PRO A 74 3.86 -4.40 19.82
N PRO A 75 3.92 -3.61 18.74
CA PRO A 75 4.71 -3.96 17.54
C PRO A 75 6.21 -4.14 17.81
N VAL A 76 6.80 -3.26 18.61
CA VAL A 76 8.25 -3.30 18.92
C VAL A 76 8.61 -4.56 19.72
N GLN A 77 7.78 -4.90 20.68
CA GLN A 77 7.99 -6.10 21.50
C GLN A 77 7.79 -7.37 20.64
N ALA A 78 6.72 -7.43 19.86
CA ALA A 78 6.41 -8.57 19.01
C ALA A 78 7.55 -8.86 18.01
N ILE A 79 8.05 -7.86 17.29
CA ILE A 79 9.18 -8.01 16.36
C ILE A 79 10.47 -8.43 17.06
N ARG A 80 10.67 -8.03 18.32
CA ARG A 80 11.89 -8.41 19.08
C ARG A 80 11.81 -9.79 19.68
N SER A 81 10.65 -10.24 20.14
CA SER A 81 10.47 -11.53 20.82
C SER A 81 10.16 -12.67 19.85
N LYS A 82 9.24 -12.46 18.89
CA LYS A 82 8.77 -13.50 17.94
C LYS A 82 9.68 -13.57 16.71
N LYS A 83 10.86 -14.15 16.89
CA LYS A 83 11.91 -14.20 15.84
C LYS A 83 11.58 -15.17 14.71
N ASP A 84 10.68 -16.11 14.96
CA ASP A 84 10.20 -17.12 14.02
C ASP A 84 8.77 -16.80 13.52
N SER A 85 8.34 -15.52 13.64
CA SER A 85 7.07 -15.12 13.06
C SER A 85 7.16 -14.90 11.55
N SER A 86 6.06 -15.18 10.84
CA SER A 86 5.97 -15.06 9.39
C SER A 86 6.43 -13.70 8.87
N ILE A 87 6.06 -12.59 9.54
CA ILE A 87 6.53 -11.24 9.22
C ILE A 87 8.05 -11.13 9.36
N VAL A 88 8.63 -11.59 10.47
CA VAL A 88 10.07 -11.47 10.76
C VAL A 88 10.89 -12.32 9.80
N VAL A 89 10.46 -13.56 9.55
CA VAL A 89 11.14 -14.49 8.63
C VAL A 89 11.10 -13.92 7.19
N ALA A 90 9.92 -13.51 6.71
CA ALA A 90 9.77 -12.93 5.37
C ALA A 90 10.62 -11.66 5.18
N MET A 91 10.68 -10.76 6.16
CA MET A 91 11.54 -9.57 6.10
C MET A 91 13.03 -9.89 6.16
N LYS A 92 13.44 -10.97 6.82
CA LYS A 92 14.83 -11.45 6.79
C LYS A 92 15.22 -11.94 5.40
N LEU A 93 14.32 -12.63 4.67
CA LEU A 93 14.57 -13.01 3.28
C LEU A 93 14.87 -11.79 2.41
N VAL A 94 14.10 -10.71 2.55
CA VAL A 94 14.37 -9.45 1.84
C VAL A 94 15.70 -8.85 2.25
N LYS A 95 15.98 -8.76 3.55
CA LYS A 95 17.26 -8.23 4.06
C LYS A 95 18.48 -8.97 3.53
N ASN A 96 18.37 -10.29 3.40
CA ASN A 96 19.48 -11.17 2.98
C ASN A 96 19.63 -11.24 1.45
N GLY A 97 18.72 -10.61 0.68
CA GLY A 97 18.70 -10.72 -0.78
C GLY A 97 18.18 -12.08 -1.30
N GLU A 98 17.50 -12.85 -0.44
CA GLU A 98 16.83 -14.11 -0.80
C GLU A 98 15.43 -13.83 -1.40
N ALA A 99 14.84 -12.68 -1.12
CA ALA A 99 13.65 -12.13 -1.75
C ALA A 99 13.87 -10.66 -2.14
N ASP A 100 13.20 -10.21 -3.19
CA ASP A 100 13.31 -8.86 -3.72
C ASP A 100 12.27 -7.91 -3.11
N ALA A 101 11.15 -8.49 -2.61
CA ALA A 101 10.08 -7.73 -1.97
C ALA A 101 9.39 -8.53 -0.86
N PHE A 102 8.76 -7.81 0.07
CA PHE A 102 7.86 -8.32 1.09
C PHE A 102 6.43 -7.81 0.86
N VAL A 103 5.43 -8.69 1.00
CA VAL A 103 4.01 -8.35 1.03
C VAL A 103 3.37 -8.92 2.29
N GLY A 104 2.63 -8.09 3.04
CA GLY A 104 1.93 -8.55 4.24
C GLY A 104 0.62 -7.82 4.52
N ALA A 105 -0.40 -8.57 4.97
CA ALA A 105 -1.69 -8.06 5.42
C ALA A 105 -1.80 -7.96 6.96
N GLY A 106 -0.81 -8.45 7.70
CA GLY A 106 -0.78 -8.48 9.17
C GLY A 106 -0.73 -7.10 9.83
N SER A 107 -0.34 -7.06 11.10
CA SER A 107 -0.26 -5.84 11.90
C SER A 107 0.56 -4.72 11.21
N THR A 108 -0.07 -3.59 10.93
CA THR A 108 0.60 -2.43 10.32
C THR A 108 1.79 -1.98 11.17
N GLY A 109 1.62 -1.90 12.49
CA GLY A 109 2.71 -1.54 13.40
C GLY A 109 3.88 -2.52 13.31
N ALA A 110 3.61 -3.84 13.24
CA ALA A 110 4.67 -4.84 13.10
C ALA A 110 5.39 -4.73 11.75
N VAL A 111 4.66 -4.50 10.65
CA VAL A 111 5.27 -4.28 9.33
C VAL A 111 6.15 -3.04 9.32
N LEU A 112 5.70 -1.93 9.90
CA LEU A 112 6.47 -0.67 10.00
C LEU A 112 7.75 -0.86 10.83
N VAL A 113 7.62 -1.47 12.01
CA VAL A 113 8.76 -1.73 12.90
C VAL A 113 9.73 -2.72 12.27
N GLY A 114 9.23 -3.80 11.68
CA GLY A 114 10.03 -4.82 10.98
C GLY A 114 10.78 -4.22 9.79
N GLY A 115 10.10 -3.42 8.97
CA GLY A 115 10.71 -2.70 7.85
C GLY A 115 11.88 -1.83 8.31
N GLN A 116 11.71 -1.07 9.40
CA GLN A 116 12.79 -0.21 9.92
C GLN A 116 13.92 -0.99 10.60
N LEU A 117 13.62 -2.00 11.41
CA LEU A 117 14.62 -2.69 12.23
C LEU A 117 15.29 -3.87 11.53
N ILE A 118 14.60 -4.56 10.62
CA ILE A 118 15.10 -5.75 9.93
C ILE A 118 15.61 -5.38 8.54
N VAL A 119 14.75 -4.84 7.66
CA VAL A 119 15.13 -4.45 6.30
C VAL A 119 16.09 -3.25 6.33
N GLY A 120 15.79 -2.27 7.17
CA GLY A 120 16.64 -1.10 7.37
C GLY A 120 16.32 0.05 6.42
N ARG A 121 16.71 1.27 6.83
CA ARG A 121 16.46 2.50 6.07
C ARG A 121 17.59 2.80 5.09
N LEU A 122 17.27 3.43 3.98
CA LEU A 122 18.26 4.05 3.10
C LEU A 122 19.01 5.15 3.85
N LYS A 123 20.28 5.36 3.46
CA LYS A 123 21.11 6.44 4.04
C LYS A 123 20.48 7.80 3.74
N GLY A 124 20.28 8.61 4.77
CA GLY A 124 19.68 9.94 4.66
C GLY A 124 18.16 9.96 4.91
N VAL A 125 17.47 8.83 4.86
CA VAL A 125 16.04 8.74 5.21
C VAL A 125 15.88 8.74 6.73
N GLU A 126 15.20 9.76 7.26
CA GLU A 126 14.94 9.87 8.70
C GLU A 126 13.81 8.96 9.15
N ARG A 127 12.72 8.94 8.39
CA ARG A 127 11.51 8.16 8.67
C ARG A 127 10.90 7.60 7.38
N PRO A 128 10.72 6.29 7.25
CA PRO A 128 9.98 5.69 6.15
C PRO A 128 8.49 5.99 6.26
N PRO A 129 7.85 6.62 5.27
CA PRO A 129 6.40 6.82 5.24
C PRO A 129 5.68 5.66 4.58
N LEU A 130 4.40 5.46 4.96
CA LEU A 130 3.47 4.57 4.28
C LEU A 130 2.69 5.36 3.22
N ALA A 131 2.73 4.94 1.97
CA ALA A 131 2.30 5.76 0.84
C ALA A 131 1.32 5.05 -0.10
N PRO A 132 0.02 4.93 0.25
CA PRO A 132 -1.00 4.38 -0.64
C PRO A 132 -1.35 5.33 -1.78
N LEU A 133 -1.80 4.74 -2.90
CA LEU A 133 -2.44 5.45 -4.00
C LEU A 133 -3.95 5.61 -3.73
N LEU A 134 -4.45 6.81 -3.89
CA LEU A 134 -5.87 7.14 -3.86
C LEU A 134 -6.39 7.33 -5.29
N PRO A 135 -7.48 6.65 -5.69
CA PRO A 135 -8.12 6.92 -6.96
C PRO A 135 -8.72 8.33 -6.99
N THR A 136 -8.58 9.01 -8.11
CA THR A 136 -9.13 10.35 -8.34
C THR A 136 -9.78 10.44 -9.71
N GLU A 137 -10.46 11.54 -10.01
CA GLU A 137 -11.05 11.76 -11.34
C GLU A 137 -10.01 11.74 -12.47
N LYS A 138 -8.75 12.12 -12.17
CA LYS A 138 -7.65 12.20 -13.14
C LYS A 138 -6.71 11.00 -13.15
N GLY A 139 -7.03 9.96 -12.40
CA GLY A 139 -6.19 8.76 -12.25
C GLY A 139 -5.95 8.43 -10.78
N ALA A 140 -4.72 8.54 -10.30
CA ALA A 140 -4.37 8.29 -8.90
C ALA A 140 -3.48 9.40 -8.34
N SER A 141 -3.63 9.69 -7.07
CA SER A 141 -2.74 10.55 -6.28
C SER A 141 -2.09 9.74 -5.16
N LEU A 142 -0.84 10.01 -4.86
CA LEU A 142 -0.12 9.38 -3.75
C LEU A 142 -0.39 10.16 -2.47
N LEU A 143 -0.94 9.51 -1.45
CA LEU A 143 -1.09 10.09 -0.11
C LEU A 143 0.08 9.62 0.76
N ILE A 144 0.82 10.57 1.34
CA ILE A 144 2.06 10.29 2.06
C ILE A 144 2.25 11.27 3.24
N ASP A 145 2.28 10.85 4.49
CA ASP A 145 2.26 9.54 5.13
C ASP A 145 0.83 9.15 5.58
N CYS A 146 0.55 7.87 5.65
CA CYS A 146 -0.78 7.36 6.02
C CYS A 146 -0.78 6.36 7.19
N GLY A 147 0.17 6.42 8.12
CA GLY A 147 0.11 5.52 9.28
C GLY A 147 1.45 5.13 9.89
N ALA A 148 2.57 5.64 9.38
CA ALA A 148 3.89 5.29 9.88
C ALA A 148 4.41 6.31 10.92
N ASN A 149 4.19 7.62 10.72
CA ASN A 149 4.82 8.67 11.51
C ASN A 149 3.79 9.70 11.99
N VAL A 150 3.15 9.44 13.13
CA VAL A 150 2.13 10.32 13.73
C VAL A 150 2.76 11.64 14.19
N ASP A 151 3.92 11.56 14.87
CA ASP A 151 4.66 12.73 15.33
C ASP A 151 5.76 13.10 14.32
N ALA A 152 5.36 13.56 13.13
CA ALA A 152 6.28 14.00 12.10
C ALA A 152 6.88 15.39 12.42
N ARG A 153 8.06 15.66 11.85
CA ARG A 153 8.73 16.96 11.87
C ARG A 153 8.69 17.57 10.46
N PRO A 154 8.92 18.89 10.32
CA PRO A 154 8.99 19.52 9.00
C PRO A 154 9.98 18.85 8.05
N SER A 155 11.17 18.43 8.53
CA SER A 155 12.16 17.70 7.72
C SER A 155 11.62 16.38 7.17
N HIS A 156 10.77 15.67 7.93
CA HIS A 156 10.14 14.44 7.46
C HIS A 156 9.19 14.70 6.30
N LEU A 157 8.31 15.71 6.42
CA LEU A 157 7.36 16.05 5.36
C LEU A 157 8.06 16.48 4.07
N VAL A 158 9.19 17.20 4.18
CA VAL A 158 10.03 17.53 3.02
C VAL A 158 10.60 16.26 2.37
N GLN A 159 11.09 15.30 3.16
CA GLN A 159 11.53 14.01 2.63
C GLN A 159 10.37 13.22 1.99
N PHE A 160 9.18 13.25 2.59
CA PHE A 160 7.99 12.60 2.04
C PHE A 160 7.60 13.19 0.68
N ALA A 161 7.63 14.52 0.55
CA ALA A 161 7.38 15.21 -0.70
C ALA A 161 8.34 14.75 -1.82
N LYS A 162 9.64 14.67 -1.52
CA LYS A 162 10.67 14.19 -2.46
C LYS A 162 10.48 12.73 -2.85
N MET A 163 10.29 11.85 -1.85
CA MET A 163 10.05 10.42 -2.10
C MET A 163 8.75 10.20 -2.89
N GLY A 164 7.69 10.94 -2.58
CA GLY A 164 6.44 10.89 -3.32
C GLY A 164 6.59 11.36 -4.77
N SER A 165 7.35 12.43 -5.01
CA SER A 165 7.63 12.91 -6.36
C SER A 165 8.38 11.86 -7.19
N ILE A 166 9.45 11.29 -6.63
CA ILE A 166 10.22 10.22 -7.27
C ILE A 166 9.33 9.00 -7.58
N TYR A 167 8.46 8.61 -6.63
CA TYR A 167 7.53 7.51 -6.83
C TYR A 167 6.56 7.78 -7.99
N MET A 168 5.94 8.95 -8.02
CA MET A 168 4.97 9.31 -9.08
C MET A 168 5.64 9.42 -10.44
N GLU A 169 6.88 9.90 -10.51
CA GLU A 169 7.64 9.94 -11.77
C GLU A 169 8.02 8.56 -12.28
N ASN A 170 8.66 7.74 -11.44
CA ASN A 170 9.25 6.48 -11.90
C ASN A 170 8.24 5.33 -11.98
N VAL A 171 7.26 5.30 -11.07
CA VAL A 171 6.27 4.21 -11.01
C VAL A 171 5.02 4.54 -11.82
N MET A 172 4.50 5.75 -11.62
CA MET A 172 3.24 6.15 -12.25
C MET A 172 3.43 6.85 -13.59
N GLY A 173 4.67 7.18 -13.96
CA GLY A 173 5.01 7.85 -15.23
C GLY A 173 4.50 9.31 -15.29
N VAL A 174 4.19 9.92 -14.15
CA VAL A 174 3.70 11.30 -14.07
C VAL A 174 4.89 12.25 -14.16
N LYS A 175 5.02 12.95 -15.28
CA LYS A 175 6.11 13.95 -15.46
C LYS A 175 5.86 15.16 -14.58
N ASN A 176 6.88 15.56 -13.81
CA ASN A 176 6.87 16.74 -12.94
C ASN A 176 5.64 16.76 -11.99
N PRO A 177 5.50 15.77 -11.09
CA PRO A 177 4.30 15.58 -10.26
C PRO A 177 4.01 16.80 -9.40
N ARG A 178 2.76 17.20 -9.36
CA ARG A 178 2.28 18.33 -8.53
C ARG A 178 2.22 17.86 -7.07
N VAL A 179 3.01 18.51 -6.22
CA VAL A 179 3.12 18.22 -4.79
C VAL A 179 2.35 19.27 -3.99
N ALA A 180 1.43 18.83 -3.13
CA ALA A 180 0.70 19.71 -2.22
C ALA A 180 0.76 19.20 -0.78
N ILE A 181 0.74 20.13 0.19
CA ILE A 181 0.63 19.80 1.62
C ILE A 181 -0.84 19.88 2.05
N VAL A 182 -1.31 18.90 2.81
CA VAL A 182 -2.66 18.91 3.39
C VAL A 182 -2.80 20.07 4.36
N ASN A 183 -3.83 20.88 4.18
CA ASN A 183 -4.12 22.04 5.03
C ASN A 183 -5.64 22.21 5.21
N ILE A 184 -6.03 23.10 6.12
CA ILE A 184 -7.43 23.47 6.40
C ILE A 184 -7.94 24.63 5.54
N GLY A 185 -7.12 25.14 4.63
CA GLY A 185 -7.43 26.21 3.68
C GLY A 185 -6.25 26.43 2.73
N ALA A 186 -6.47 27.20 1.67
CA ALA A 186 -5.48 27.45 0.62
C ALA A 186 -4.36 28.42 1.03
N GLU A 187 -4.61 29.28 2.05
CA GLU A 187 -3.72 30.34 2.49
C GLU A 187 -2.50 29.80 3.25
N GLU A 188 -1.31 30.36 3.00
CA GLU A 188 -0.04 29.91 3.57
C GLU A 188 0.01 29.99 5.11
N GLU A 189 -0.67 30.98 5.71
CA GLU A 189 -0.72 31.21 7.14
C GLU A 189 -1.68 30.29 7.90
N LYS A 190 -2.52 29.53 7.20
CA LYS A 190 -3.42 28.54 7.81
C LYS A 190 -2.70 27.24 8.18
N GLY A 191 -3.33 26.48 9.03
CA GLY A 191 -2.85 25.17 9.46
C GLY A 191 -2.28 25.16 10.87
N ASN A 192 -1.87 23.96 11.29
CA ASN A 192 -1.17 23.73 12.57
C ASN A 192 0.31 24.16 12.49
N ALA A 193 1.03 24.08 13.61
CA ALA A 193 2.44 24.47 13.66
C ALA A 193 3.29 23.68 12.63
N LEU A 194 3.06 22.35 12.51
CA LEU A 194 3.81 21.51 11.58
C LEU A 194 3.64 21.98 10.14
N VAL A 195 2.41 22.28 9.71
CA VAL A 195 2.14 22.76 8.34
C VAL A 195 2.79 24.12 8.08
N LYS A 196 2.65 25.07 9.05
CA LYS A 196 3.25 26.42 8.94
C LYS A 196 4.77 26.41 8.87
N GLU A 197 5.42 25.51 9.61
CA GLU A 197 6.86 25.34 9.56
C GLU A 197 7.33 24.60 8.30
N THR A 198 6.54 23.66 7.79
CA THR A 198 6.89 22.85 6.61
C THR A 198 6.69 23.62 5.30
N PHE A 199 5.64 24.42 5.20
CA PHE A 199 5.26 25.11 3.97
C PHE A 199 6.41 25.91 3.33
N PRO A 200 7.12 26.81 4.06
CA PRO A 200 8.25 27.56 3.48
C PRO A 200 9.41 26.64 3.05
N LEU A 201 9.62 25.52 3.74
CA LEU A 201 10.66 24.55 3.36
C LEU A 201 10.31 23.84 2.03
N LEU A 202 9.05 23.45 1.84
CA LEU A 202 8.59 22.88 0.57
C LEU A 202 8.65 23.90 -0.58
N LYS A 203 8.27 25.14 -0.31
CA LYS A 203 8.33 26.26 -1.28
C LYS A 203 9.76 26.57 -1.74
N ALA A 204 10.75 26.36 -0.86
CA ALA A 204 12.17 26.53 -1.17
C ALA A 204 12.80 25.34 -1.91
N CYS A 205 12.15 24.16 -1.93
CA CYS A 205 12.64 22.99 -2.63
C CYS A 205 12.55 23.17 -4.15
N GLN A 206 13.69 23.11 -4.83
CA GLN A 206 13.76 23.26 -6.30
C GLN A 206 13.61 21.91 -7.04
N ASP A 207 13.72 20.80 -6.33
CA ASP A 207 13.66 19.43 -6.84
C ASP A 207 12.27 18.79 -6.77
N ILE A 208 11.24 19.56 -6.45
CA ILE A 208 9.83 19.17 -6.48
C ILE A 208 8.97 20.27 -7.09
N ASN A 209 7.86 19.89 -7.70
CA ASN A 209 6.86 20.84 -8.20
C ASN A 209 5.82 21.15 -7.10
N PHE A 210 6.20 21.95 -6.11
CA PHE A 210 5.32 22.32 -5.01
C PHE A 210 4.27 23.34 -5.46
N ILE A 211 2.99 22.99 -5.36
CA ILE A 211 1.85 23.81 -5.80
C ILE A 211 1.08 24.47 -4.64
N GLY A 212 1.56 24.32 -3.39
CA GLY A 212 0.94 24.94 -2.23
C GLY A 212 0.10 23.96 -1.38
N SER A 213 -0.96 24.47 -0.77
CA SER A 213 -1.87 23.72 0.09
C SER A 213 -2.96 23.00 -0.71
N ILE A 214 -3.45 21.86 -0.14
CA ILE A 214 -4.65 21.17 -0.61
C ILE A 214 -5.59 20.91 0.57
N GLU A 215 -6.88 21.22 0.40
CA GLU A 215 -7.91 20.80 1.33
C GLU A 215 -8.34 19.36 1.03
N ALA A 216 -8.70 18.60 2.06
CA ALA A 216 -9.07 17.18 1.90
C ALA A 216 -10.26 16.97 0.92
N ARG A 217 -11.17 17.94 0.80
CA ARG A 217 -12.30 17.91 -0.15
C ARG A 217 -11.87 17.94 -1.62
N ASP A 218 -10.67 18.45 -1.94
CA ASP A 218 -10.17 18.62 -3.31
C ASP A 218 -9.35 17.41 -3.78
N ILE A 219 -9.03 16.46 -2.87
CA ILE A 219 -8.29 15.23 -3.17
C ILE A 219 -8.98 14.41 -4.28
N PRO A 220 -10.32 14.15 -4.22
CA PRO A 220 -11.00 13.33 -5.23
C PRO A 220 -10.91 13.89 -6.65
N SER A 221 -10.73 15.22 -6.80
CA SER A 221 -10.61 15.87 -8.11
C SER A 221 -9.27 15.67 -8.82
N GLY A 222 -8.26 15.11 -8.13
CA GLY A 222 -6.90 14.98 -8.64
C GLY A 222 -6.21 16.35 -8.82
N TYR A 223 -6.37 17.24 -7.85
CA TYR A 223 -5.72 18.56 -7.84
C TYR A 223 -4.20 18.44 -7.73
N ALA A 224 -3.70 17.52 -6.88
CA ALA A 224 -2.29 17.22 -6.71
C ALA A 224 -2.01 15.73 -7.01
N ASP A 225 -0.79 15.43 -7.44
CA ASP A 225 -0.35 14.07 -7.71
C ASP A 225 0.31 13.43 -6.47
N VAL A 226 0.95 14.24 -5.62
CA VAL A 226 1.51 13.88 -4.33
C VAL A 226 0.89 14.73 -3.23
N ILE A 227 0.28 14.09 -2.25
CA ILE A 227 -0.45 14.72 -1.15
C ILE A 227 0.30 14.43 0.14
N VAL A 228 0.97 15.45 0.68
CA VAL A 228 1.88 15.33 1.83
C VAL A 228 1.15 15.68 3.12
N CYS A 229 1.26 14.81 4.11
CA CYS A 229 0.77 15.03 5.47
C CYS A 229 1.55 14.16 6.47
N GLU A 230 1.29 14.35 7.75
CA GLU A 230 1.72 13.39 8.78
C GLU A 230 0.70 12.22 8.89
N ALA A 231 1.12 11.13 9.54
CA ALA A 231 0.37 9.88 9.50
C ALA A 231 -1.01 9.93 10.16
N PHE A 232 -1.26 10.82 11.13
CA PHE A 232 -2.57 10.92 11.76
C PHE A 232 -3.59 11.50 10.78
N ALA A 233 -3.29 12.65 10.16
CA ALA A 233 -4.15 13.25 9.15
C ALA A 233 -4.29 12.32 7.93
N GLY A 234 -3.19 11.73 7.45
CA GLY A 234 -3.21 10.81 6.33
C GLY A 234 -4.06 9.57 6.56
N ASN A 235 -3.99 8.96 7.75
CA ASN A 235 -4.82 7.80 8.09
C ASN A 235 -6.31 8.16 8.20
N ILE A 236 -6.64 9.35 8.74
CA ILE A 236 -8.02 9.84 8.78
C ILE A 236 -8.55 10.04 7.35
N ILE A 237 -7.78 10.71 6.49
CA ILE A 237 -8.16 10.92 5.08
C ILE A 237 -8.38 9.57 4.39
N LEU A 238 -7.44 8.65 4.49
CA LEU A 238 -7.53 7.32 3.87
C LEU A 238 -8.79 6.57 4.32
N LYS A 239 -9.00 6.46 5.63
CA LYS A 239 -10.13 5.73 6.21
C LYS A 239 -11.48 6.36 5.87
N LEU A 240 -11.56 7.69 5.87
CA LEU A 240 -12.77 8.40 5.47
C LEU A 240 -13.05 8.19 3.97
N TYR A 241 -12.01 8.28 3.13
CA TYR A 241 -12.10 8.09 1.69
C TYR A 241 -12.63 6.69 1.34
N GLU A 242 -12.03 5.65 1.93
CA GLU A 242 -12.47 4.26 1.80
C GLU A 242 -13.93 4.06 2.29
N GLY A 243 -14.24 4.58 3.47
CA GLY A 243 -15.57 4.43 4.10
C GLY A 243 -16.68 5.11 3.32
N VAL A 244 -16.46 6.35 2.88
CA VAL A 244 -17.44 7.11 2.06
C VAL A 244 -17.64 6.42 0.71
N GLY A 245 -16.56 6.00 0.03
CA GLY A 245 -16.64 5.29 -1.23
C GLY A 245 -17.48 4.00 -1.13
N ALA A 246 -17.16 3.14 -0.17
CA ALA A 246 -17.88 1.88 0.07
C ALA A 246 -19.37 2.13 0.41
N THR A 247 -19.66 3.11 1.25
CA THR A 247 -21.04 3.46 1.65
C THR A 247 -21.84 3.97 0.46
N LEU A 248 -21.28 4.88 -0.35
CA LEU A 248 -21.94 5.43 -1.53
C LEU A 248 -22.27 4.34 -2.55
N ILE A 249 -21.32 3.46 -2.85
CA ILE A 249 -21.53 2.31 -3.75
C ILE A 249 -22.64 1.40 -3.21
N SER A 250 -22.66 1.12 -1.91
CA SER A 250 -23.70 0.31 -1.26
C SER A 250 -25.08 0.97 -1.38
N MET A 251 -25.18 2.28 -1.14
CA MET A 251 -26.44 3.04 -1.26
C MET A 251 -26.95 3.04 -2.71
N VAL A 252 -26.10 3.30 -3.68
CA VAL A 252 -26.45 3.25 -5.11
C VAL A 252 -26.96 1.85 -5.48
N LYS A 253 -26.27 0.79 -5.09
CA LYS A 253 -26.69 -0.59 -5.32
C LYS A 253 -28.04 -0.89 -4.70
N LYS A 254 -28.29 -0.48 -3.45
CA LYS A 254 -29.58 -0.66 -2.78
C LYS A 254 -30.71 0.09 -3.51
N GLY A 255 -30.49 1.34 -3.90
CA GLY A 255 -31.45 2.14 -4.67
C GLY A 255 -31.80 1.49 -6.01
N MET A 256 -30.79 1.02 -6.74
CA MET A 256 -30.98 0.33 -8.04
C MET A 256 -31.74 -1.00 -7.90
N MET A 257 -31.68 -1.65 -6.76
CA MET A 257 -32.38 -2.92 -6.49
C MET A 257 -33.74 -2.76 -5.80
N SER A 258 -34.22 -1.53 -5.56
CA SER A 258 -35.41 -1.26 -4.75
C SER A 258 -36.73 -1.57 -5.43
N THR A 259 -36.83 -1.37 -6.75
CA THR A 259 -38.08 -1.61 -7.52
C THR A 259 -37.80 -2.42 -8.78
N LEU A 260 -38.84 -3.00 -9.39
CA LEU A 260 -38.69 -3.75 -10.63
C LEU A 260 -38.17 -2.84 -11.77
N ARG A 261 -38.68 -1.60 -11.85
CA ARG A 261 -38.25 -0.63 -12.86
C ARG A 261 -36.76 -0.25 -12.68
N SER A 262 -36.33 0.01 -11.43
CA SER A 262 -34.93 0.33 -11.16
C SER A 262 -33.98 -0.86 -11.40
N LYS A 263 -34.42 -2.10 -11.17
CA LYS A 263 -33.66 -3.31 -11.52
C LYS A 263 -33.44 -3.44 -13.03
N ILE A 264 -34.47 -3.18 -13.85
CA ILE A 264 -34.34 -3.18 -15.32
C ILE A 264 -33.39 -2.06 -15.76
N GLY A 265 -33.56 -0.84 -15.23
CA GLY A 265 -32.63 0.26 -15.50
C GLY A 265 -31.19 -0.06 -15.08
N ALA A 266 -31.00 -0.69 -13.92
CA ALA A 266 -29.69 -1.14 -13.44
C ALA A 266 -29.03 -2.13 -14.39
N LEU A 267 -29.79 -3.05 -14.98
CA LEU A 267 -29.25 -4.01 -15.96
C LEU A 267 -28.72 -3.28 -17.22
N LEU A 268 -29.44 -2.27 -17.69
CA LEU A 268 -29.04 -1.49 -18.87
C LEU A 268 -27.79 -0.63 -18.61
N VAL A 269 -27.67 0.01 -17.43
CA VAL A 269 -26.52 0.87 -17.10
C VAL A 269 -25.34 0.13 -16.50
N LYS A 270 -25.49 -1.16 -16.16
CA LYS A 270 -24.46 -1.98 -15.50
C LYS A 270 -23.08 -1.93 -16.17
N PRO A 271 -22.94 -2.01 -17.52
CA PRO A 271 -21.61 -1.93 -18.16
C PRO A 271 -20.92 -0.58 -17.90
N ALA A 272 -21.64 0.53 -18.09
CA ALA A 272 -21.12 1.87 -17.89
C ALA A 272 -20.75 2.10 -16.40
N LEU A 273 -21.65 1.71 -15.49
CA LEU A 273 -21.41 1.84 -14.05
C LEU A 273 -20.20 1.00 -13.60
N LYS A 274 -20.06 -0.22 -14.11
CA LYS A 274 -18.90 -1.08 -13.82
C LYS A 274 -17.59 -0.43 -14.26
N THR A 275 -17.55 0.19 -15.45
CA THR A 275 -16.37 0.89 -15.97
C THR A 275 -16.03 2.11 -15.12
N THR A 276 -17.04 2.89 -14.72
CA THR A 276 -16.85 4.08 -13.87
C THR A 276 -16.38 3.70 -12.48
N LEU A 277 -17.05 2.75 -11.80
CA LEU A 277 -16.69 2.32 -10.46
C LEU A 277 -15.33 1.63 -10.40
N LYS A 278 -14.92 0.96 -11.47
CA LYS A 278 -13.59 0.37 -11.55
C LYS A 278 -12.48 1.41 -11.40
N LYS A 279 -12.67 2.64 -11.85
CA LYS A 279 -11.69 3.73 -11.68
C LYS A 279 -11.48 4.13 -10.21
N PHE A 280 -12.48 3.91 -9.35
CA PHE A 280 -12.43 4.21 -7.91
C PHE A 280 -12.11 2.98 -7.05
N ASP A 281 -11.77 1.87 -7.67
CA ASP A 281 -11.43 0.64 -6.98
C ASP A 281 -9.97 0.67 -6.55
N THR A 282 -9.75 0.92 -5.25
CA THR A 282 -8.40 0.96 -4.64
C THR A 282 -7.66 -0.37 -4.75
N SER A 283 -8.39 -1.48 -4.86
CA SER A 283 -7.80 -2.82 -4.98
C SER A 283 -6.90 -2.99 -6.21
N GLN A 284 -7.11 -2.16 -7.25
CA GLN A 284 -6.31 -2.20 -8.48
C GLN A 284 -4.86 -1.71 -8.29
N TYR A 285 -4.65 -0.83 -7.32
CA TYR A 285 -3.34 -0.22 -7.06
C TYR A 285 -2.44 -1.07 -6.16
N GLY A 286 -2.95 -2.21 -5.65
CA GLY A 286 -2.20 -3.09 -4.74
C GLY A 286 -2.15 -2.54 -3.31
N GLY A 287 -1.03 -2.81 -2.63
CA GLY A 287 -0.79 -2.33 -1.27
C GLY A 287 -0.09 -0.98 -1.20
N ALA A 288 0.07 -0.47 0.01
CA ALA A 288 0.82 0.74 0.30
C ALA A 288 2.31 0.40 0.50
N PRO A 289 3.23 0.91 -0.31
CA PRO A 289 4.65 0.73 -0.09
C PRO A 289 5.13 1.56 1.12
N LEU A 290 6.10 1.00 1.84
CA LEU A 290 6.86 1.70 2.88
C LEU A 290 8.13 2.24 2.22
N LEU A 291 8.12 3.52 1.86
CA LEU A 291 9.20 4.14 1.08
C LEU A 291 10.43 4.44 1.94
N GLY A 292 11.61 4.45 1.30
CA GLY A 292 12.88 4.81 1.95
C GLY A 292 13.53 3.69 2.75
N LEU A 293 13.16 2.44 2.51
CA LEU A 293 13.84 1.25 3.02
C LEU A 293 14.88 0.71 2.03
N LYS A 294 15.79 -0.13 2.50
CA LYS A 294 16.81 -0.81 1.68
C LYS A 294 16.26 -1.98 0.85
N GLY A 295 15.01 -2.34 1.07
CA GLY A 295 14.31 -3.38 0.33
C GLY A 295 12.83 -3.05 0.28
N LEU A 296 12.14 -3.56 -0.71
CA LEU A 296 10.75 -3.26 -0.96
C LEU A 296 9.82 -3.94 0.06
N VAL A 297 9.04 -3.14 0.77
CA VAL A 297 8.03 -3.59 1.74
C VAL A 297 6.69 -3.00 1.37
N VAL A 298 5.71 -3.86 1.10
CA VAL A 298 4.35 -3.48 0.74
C VAL A 298 3.37 -3.99 1.78
N LYS A 299 2.56 -3.08 2.32
CA LYS A 299 1.50 -3.37 3.29
C LYS A 299 0.14 -3.35 2.61
N THR A 300 -0.61 -4.44 2.71
CA THR A 300 -2.01 -4.51 2.30
C THR A 300 -2.95 -4.30 3.49
N HIS A 301 -4.23 -4.05 3.24
CA HIS A 301 -5.21 -3.91 4.31
C HIS A 301 -5.39 -5.23 5.08
N GLY A 302 -5.70 -5.19 6.40
CA GLY A 302 -5.92 -6.39 7.21
C GLY A 302 -7.05 -7.28 6.69
N SER A 303 -8.11 -6.69 6.13
CA SER A 303 -9.25 -7.38 5.53
C SER A 303 -9.05 -7.74 4.04
N SER A 304 -7.84 -7.60 3.48
CA SER A 304 -7.54 -7.91 2.08
C SER A 304 -7.97 -9.32 1.71
N LYS A 305 -8.54 -9.43 0.52
CA LYS A 305 -8.91 -10.71 -0.12
C LYS A 305 -7.88 -11.09 -1.18
N ALA A 306 -8.06 -12.23 -1.82
CA ALA A 306 -7.15 -12.76 -2.81
C ALA A 306 -6.81 -11.77 -3.94
N VAL A 307 -7.75 -10.91 -4.35
CA VAL A 307 -7.54 -9.92 -5.43
C VAL A 307 -6.53 -8.86 -5.01
N GLU A 308 -6.67 -8.30 -3.80
CA GLU A 308 -5.75 -7.28 -3.28
C GLU A 308 -4.35 -7.87 -3.04
N ILE A 309 -4.26 -9.09 -2.52
CA ILE A 309 -2.98 -9.81 -2.35
C ILE A 309 -2.31 -10.02 -3.69
N LYS A 310 -3.04 -10.57 -4.68
CA LYS A 310 -2.55 -10.72 -6.06
C LYS A 310 -1.98 -9.42 -6.61
N ASN A 311 -2.75 -8.33 -6.52
CA ASN A 311 -2.37 -7.05 -7.08
C ASN A 311 -1.16 -6.46 -6.35
N SER A 312 -1.02 -6.66 -5.04
CA SER A 312 0.16 -6.23 -4.27
C SER A 312 1.42 -7.02 -4.65
N ILE A 313 1.30 -8.31 -4.93
CA ILE A 313 2.41 -9.14 -5.41
C ILE A 313 2.84 -8.66 -6.82
N LEU A 314 1.89 -8.44 -7.73
CA LEU A 314 2.17 -7.95 -9.09
C LEU A 314 2.73 -6.52 -9.08
N GLN A 315 2.29 -5.68 -8.16
CA GLN A 315 2.85 -4.35 -7.92
C GLN A 315 4.33 -4.44 -7.55
N CYS A 316 4.72 -5.41 -6.68
CA CYS A 316 6.13 -5.63 -6.36
C CYS A 316 6.96 -6.01 -7.60
N VAL A 317 6.42 -6.81 -8.52
CA VAL A 317 7.10 -7.13 -9.79
C VAL A 317 7.38 -5.85 -10.55
N THR A 318 6.37 -4.99 -10.74
CA THR A 318 6.52 -3.70 -11.41
C THR A 318 7.57 -2.81 -10.74
N PHE A 319 7.58 -2.75 -9.41
CA PHE A 319 8.54 -1.93 -8.67
C PHE A 319 9.98 -2.40 -8.86
N VAL A 320 10.22 -3.72 -8.81
CA VAL A 320 11.56 -4.30 -9.03
C VAL A 320 12.03 -4.05 -10.46
N GLU A 321 11.16 -4.25 -11.47
CA GLU A 321 11.48 -3.97 -12.87
C GLU A 321 11.84 -2.50 -13.12
N GLN A 322 11.28 -1.58 -12.35
CA GLN A 322 11.56 -0.14 -12.42
C GLN A 322 12.74 0.30 -11.55
N GLY A 323 13.43 -0.64 -10.90
CA GLY A 323 14.60 -0.36 -10.07
C GLY A 323 14.28 0.38 -8.76
N MET A 324 13.11 0.17 -8.20
CA MET A 324 12.69 0.72 -6.90
C MET A 324 13.08 -0.19 -5.72
N ASN A 325 14.30 -0.67 -5.73
CA ASN A 325 14.85 -1.51 -4.65
C ASN A 325 15.60 -0.66 -3.62
#